data_377bcb25c0655545d5d4f3d9efdc679c
#
_entry.id   377bcb25c0655545d5d4f3d9efdc679c
#
_cell.length_a   1.000
_cell.length_b   1.000
_cell.length_c   1.000
_cell.angle_alpha   90.00
_cell.angle_beta   90.00
_cell.angle_gamma   90.00
#
_symmetry.space_group_name_H-M   'P 1'
#
loop_
_entity.id
_entity.type
_entity.pdbx_description
1 polymer ?
#
loop_
_entity_poly.entity_id
_entity_poly.type
_entity_poly.pdbx_seq_one_letter_code
_entity_poly.pdbx_strand_id
1 'polypeptide(L)'
;TFFVKNTGTGVISAAVTENYKIDKTAPTGEVKLNERTAFRKFINMITFGLFFKDDVNVKLTAEDDASGVKSVLYFRSDKVLTDDEVRAITDWTDNSDFDIEARDMDKFVIYVRIEDNAGNVTFIGSDGATFDTAAPEIVGVENGKTYYVTKKVAIDDENLESATLNGESVEDVFTLVGDKDATYIIRAVDKAGNVTEYTVYMKPISSITDAISGITADNVKSSDAETISSVERQILDIAEAFDDGESTEDEWNKLTAAAAKCKDLNKRIAEVADEITRLTDAVNGYDIDKVTSADKADIEKLIADIDTLLDGDNLTDTERAALEALKGTARALLDRIAAAKDAAEADEITVIDGITKDNVKLEDKEALEEAEKALEGALRDFGGNYTEEESRSLEEKLEAVKAALAAIGNAEKAAEEIGKLPSAEDAKLSDKSALDQVKKLLDGLTENEKAMLGKDALGKVDALAEKIKKLAEEANSPKTGDTSNPALWIALLFISGGIVTGTTVVGKKKKRSVK
;
A
#
# COMPACT_ATOMS: atom_id res chain seq x y z
N THR A 1 41.40 -85.49 -40.41
CA THR A 1 41.14 -86.88 -40.80
C THR A 1 41.97 -87.81 -39.86
N PHE A 2 41.33 -88.83 -39.25
CA PHE A 2 41.94 -89.81 -38.39
C PHE A 2 41.65 -91.22 -39.00
N PHE A 3 42.66 -92.10 -38.78
CA PHE A 3 42.44 -93.52 -39.05
C PHE A 3 43.23 -94.30 -37.98
N VAL A 4 42.72 -95.50 -37.68
CA VAL A 4 43.35 -96.40 -36.72
C VAL A 4 44.01 -97.52 -37.50
N LYS A 5 45.25 -97.78 -37.22
CA LYS A 5 46.01 -98.90 -37.76
C LYS A 5 46.09 -100.02 -36.72
N ASN A 6 45.59 -101.18 -37.06
CA ASN A 6 45.77 -102.31 -36.22
C ASN A 6 47.26 -102.81 -36.39
N THR A 7 48.05 -102.75 -35.34
CA THR A 7 49.48 -103.07 -35.41
C THR A 7 49.79 -104.52 -35.60
N GLY A 8 48.85 -105.45 -35.35
CA GLY A 8 49.03 -106.88 -35.54
C GLY A 8 48.73 -107.36 -36.92
N THR A 9 47.76 -106.74 -37.61
CA THR A 9 47.29 -107.09 -38.91
C THR A 9 47.66 -106.11 -40.01
N GLY A 10 48.17 -104.95 -39.68
CA GLY A 10 48.49 -103.87 -40.61
C GLY A 10 47.27 -103.15 -41.23
N VAL A 11 46.05 -103.61 -40.93
CA VAL A 11 44.84 -103.03 -41.51
C VAL A 11 44.64 -101.61 -40.96
N ILE A 12 44.37 -100.69 -41.86
CA ILE A 12 44.06 -99.34 -41.56
C ILE A 12 42.53 -99.17 -41.68
N SER A 13 41.92 -98.55 -40.71
CA SER A 13 40.46 -98.25 -40.80
C SER A 13 40.12 -97.25 -41.92
N ALA A 14 38.89 -97.17 -42.28
CA ALA A 14 38.42 -96.06 -43.14
C ALA A 14 38.74 -94.71 -42.47
N ALA A 15 39.09 -93.77 -43.28
CA ALA A 15 39.37 -92.44 -42.78
C ALA A 15 38.05 -91.83 -42.22
N VAL A 16 38.11 -91.35 -41.02
CA VAL A 16 37.09 -90.57 -40.46
C VAL A 16 37.51 -89.07 -40.59
N THR A 17 36.77 -88.34 -41.35
CA THR A 17 37.05 -86.92 -41.54
C THR A 17 35.96 -86.16 -40.84
N GLU A 18 36.34 -85.42 -39.88
CA GLU A 18 35.48 -84.46 -39.27
C GLU A 18 35.91 -83.08 -39.72
N ASN A 19 34.99 -82.29 -40.06
CA ASN A 19 35.19 -80.88 -40.38
C ASN A 19 35.04 -80.07 -39.11
N TYR A 20 36.10 -79.52 -38.66
CA TYR A 20 36.09 -78.57 -37.55
C TYR A 20 36.02 -77.18 -38.15
N LYS A 21 35.03 -76.42 -37.73
CA LYS A 21 35.05 -75.00 -37.95
C LYS A 21 35.79 -74.36 -36.81
N ILE A 22 36.86 -73.62 -37.09
CA ILE A 22 37.62 -72.90 -36.13
C ILE A 22 37.26 -71.42 -36.30
N ASP A 23 36.67 -70.86 -35.28
CA ASP A 23 36.41 -69.45 -35.23
C ASP A 23 37.42 -68.79 -34.28
N LYS A 24 38.08 -67.75 -34.78
CA LYS A 24 39.05 -66.92 -34.02
C LYS A 24 38.64 -65.46 -34.02
N THR A 25 37.48 -65.17 -34.57
CA THR A 25 36.96 -63.83 -34.65
C THR A 25 36.14 -63.55 -33.39
N ALA A 26 36.47 -62.53 -32.69
CA ALA A 26 35.67 -62.12 -31.52
C ALA A 26 34.38 -61.40 -31.95
N PRO A 27 33.27 -61.62 -31.25
CA PRO A 27 31.98 -60.97 -31.53
C PRO A 27 32.08 -59.45 -31.42
N THR A 28 31.21 -58.77 -32.10
CA THR A 28 31.03 -57.32 -32.03
C THR A 28 29.70 -56.98 -31.35
N GLY A 29 29.54 -55.74 -30.87
CA GLY A 29 28.27 -55.30 -30.26
C GLY A 29 28.20 -53.80 -30.04
N GLU A 30 27.01 -53.37 -29.66
CA GLU A 30 26.72 -51.98 -29.35
C GLU A 30 25.93 -51.86 -28.04
N VAL A 31 26.11 -50.71 -27.37
CA VAL A 31 25.30 -50.27 -26.24
C VAL A 31 24.52 -49.03 -26.68
N LYS A 32 23.24 -49.05 -26.51
CA LYS A 32 22.36 -47.89 -26.73
C LYS A 32 21.72 -47.45 -25.40
N LEU A 33 21.72 -46.14 -25.15
CA LEU A 33 21.06 -45.51 -24.05
C LEU A 33 19.97 -44.60 -24.64
N ASN A 34 18.69 -44.94 -24.46
CA ASN A 34 17.52 -44.26 -25.07
C ASN A 34 17.71 -44.07 -26.60
N GLU A 35 17.96 -45.17 -27.34
CA GLU A 35 18.23 -45.19 -28.78
C GLU A 35 19.48 -44.41 -29.25
N ARG A 36 20.21 -43.70 -28.35
CA ARG A 36 21.49 -43.06 -28.67
C ARG A 36 22.60 -44.10 -28.62
N THR A 37 23.39 -44.24 -29.66
CA THR A 37 24.56 -45.09 -29.64
C THR A 37 25.60 -44.51 -28.65
N ALA A 38 25.77 -45.19 -27.53
CA ALA A 38 26.66 -44.77 -26.45
C ALA A 38 27.94 -45.63 -26.45
N PHE A 39 28.28 -46.30 -27.57
CA PHE A 39 29.39 -47.26 -27.69
C PHE A 39 30.75 -46.59 -27.63
N ARG A 40 31.65 -47.13 -26.77
CA ARG A 40 33.07 -46.81 -26.73
C ARG A 40 33.87 -48.09 -26.95
N LYS A 41 34.57 -48.17 -28.06
CA LYS A 41 35.41 -49.33 -28.41
C LYS A 41 36.65 -49.45 -27.48
N PHE A 42 37.11 -48.31 -26.97
CA PHE A 42 38.22 -48.23 -26.01
C PHE A 42 37.68 -47.73 -24.69
N ILE A 43 37.73 -48.56 -23.66
CA ILE A 43 37.22 -48.27 -22.30
C ILE A 43 37.91 -47.06 -21.70
N ASN A 44 39.18 -46.80 -22.02
CA ASN A 44 39.94 -45.64 -21.56
C ASN A 44 39.52 -44.27 -22.17
N MET A 45 38.54 -44.26 -23.04
CA MET A 45 37.95 -43.04 -23.64
C MET A 45 36.55 -42.69 -23.09
N ILE A 46 36.13 -43.36 -22.03
CA ILE A 46 34.84 -43.11 -21.41
C ILE A 46 34.86 -41.76 -20.69
N THR A 47 33.89 -40.91 -20.98
CA THR A 47 33.67 -39.63 -20.34
C THR A 47 32.25 -39.63 -19.80
N PHE A 48 31.95 -38.85 -18.75
CA PHE A 48 30.58 -38.66 -18.28
C PHE A 48 29.95 -37.49 -19.04
N GLY A 49 29.81 -37.63 -20.35
CA GLY A 49 29.27 -36.59 -21.24
C GLY A 49 27.82 -36.78 -21.66
N LEU A 50 27.18 -37.86 -21.22
CA LEU A 50 25.76 -38.11 -21.49
C LEU A 50 24.96 -37.74 -20.24
N PHE A 51 23.98 -36.86 -20.42
CA PHE A 51 23.07 -36.44 -19.35
C PHE A 51 21.65 -36.88 -19.67
N PHE A 52 20.92 -37.31 -18.64
CA PHE A 52 19.55 -37.79 -18.76
C PHE A 52 18.75 -37.28 -17.55
N LYS A 53 17.55 -36.76 -17.81
CA LYS A 53 16.61 -36.33 -16.75
C LYS A 53 15.57 -37.40 -16.40
N ASP A 54 15.33 -38.32 -17.30
CA ASP A 54 14.34 -39.38 -17.17
C ASP A 54 15.04 -40.76 -17.20
N ASP A 55 14.28 -41.82 -16.91
CA ASP A 55 14.75 -43.19 -16.96
C ASP A 55 15.40 -43.51 -18.31
N VAL A 56 16.43 -44.33 -18.24
CA VAL A 56 17.22 -44.70 -19.40
C VAL A 56 16.99 -46.18 -19.74
N ASN A 57 16.45 -46.44 -20.94
CA ASN A 57 16.42 -47.77 -21.51
C ASN A 57 17.82 -48.13 -22.05
N VAL A 58 18.34 -49.23 -21.58
CA VAL A 58 19.62 -49.80 -22.03
C VAL A 58 19.34 -50.97 -22.96
N LYS A 59 19.80 -50.86 -24.21
CA LYS A 59 19.69 -51.93 -25.19
C LYS A 59 21.04 -52.37 -25.69
N LEU A 60 21.32 -53.67 -25.54
CA LEU A 60 22.55 -54.32 -25.95
C LEU A 60 22.30 -55.13 -27.21
N THR A 61 23.16 -54.96 -28.20
CA THR A 61 23.13 -55.77 -29.40
C THR A 61 24.49 -56.41 -29.63
N ALA A 62 24.54 -57.61 -30.16
CA ALA A 62 25.77 -58.30 -30.48
C ALA A 62 25.61 -59.11 -31.78
N GLU A 63 26.69 -59.18 -32.52
CA GLU A 63 26.77 -59.93 -33.79
C GLU A 63 28.06 -60.72 -33.87
N ASP A 64 27.96 -61.93 -34.41
CA ASP A 64 29.09 -62.76 -34.78
C ASP A 64 28.71 -63.62 -36.01
N ASP A 65 29.47 -63.43 -37.09
CA ASP A 65 29.16 -64.04 -38.40
C ASP A 65 29.66 -65.51 -38.54
N ALA A 66 30.53 -65.95 -37.65
CA ALA A 66 31.19 -67.25 -37.80
C ALA A 66 30.60 -68.34 -36.89
N SER A 67 30.70 -68.19 -35.57
CA SER A 67 30.16 -69.16 -34.60
C SER A 67 28.83 -68.77 -34.01
N GLY A 68 28.46 -67.52 -34.15
CA GLY A 68 27.27 -66.94 -33.55
C GLY A 68 27.44 -66.55 -32.09
N VAL A 69 26.68 -65.58 -31.62
CA VAL A 69 26.70 -65.09 -30.25
C VAL A 69 26.18 -66.16 -29.29
N LYS A 70 26.92 -66.42 -28.22
CA LYS A 70 26.58 -67.34 -27.13
C LYS A 70 25.91 -66.60 -25.96
N SER A 71 26.48 -65.48 -25.54
CA SER A 71 25.96 -64.70 -24.44
C SER A 71 26.31 -63.20 -24.54
N VAL A 72 25.40 -62.37 -24.05
CA VAL A 72 25.59 -60.95 -23.91
C VAL A 72 25.27 -60.61 -22.44
N LEU A 73 26.27 -60.28 -21.69
CA LEU A 73 26.13 -60.00 -20.26
C LEU A 73 26.57 -58.57 -19.97
N TYR A 74 25.94 -57.91 -18.99
CA TYR A 74 26.32 -56.56 -18.61
C TYR A 74 26.73 -56.46 -17.15
N PHE A 75 27.45 -55.40 -16.85
CA PHE A 75 27.78 -54.93 -15.51
C PHE A 75 27.61 -53.40 -15.47
N ARG A 76 26.89 -52.91 -14.48
CA ARG A 76 26.74 -51.46 -14.22
C ARG A 76 27.78 -51.00 -13.19
N SER A 77 28.54 -49.99 -13.50
CA SER A 77 29.48 -49.34 -12.60
C SER A 77 29.15 -47.87 -12.43
N ASP A 78 29.40 -47.28 -11.26
CA ASP A 78 29.31 -45.85 -10.96
C ASP A 78 30.57 -45.05 -11.34
N LYS A 79 31.60 -45.76 -11.82
CA LYS A 79 32.89 -45.19 -12.20
C LYS A 79 33.45 -45.88 -13.44
N VAL A 80 34.39 -45.19 -14.08
CA VAL A 80 35.18 -45.79 -15.16
C VAL A 80 36.12 -46.87 -14.59
N LEU A 81 36.06 -48.09 -15.13
CA LEU A 81 36.93 -49.19 -14.78
C LEU A 81 38.01 -49.32 -15.83
N THR A 82 39.19 -49.76 -15.40
CA THR A 82 40.29 -50.15 -16.29
C THR A 82 39.99 -51.49 -17.00
N ASP A 83 40.71 -51.78 -18.08
CA ASP A 83 40.59 -53.06 -18.82
C ASP A 83 40.79 -54.26 -17.90
N ASP A 84 41.73 -54.19 -16.95
CA ASP A 84 42.00 -55.29 -16.02
C ASP A 84 40.85 -55.45 -15.00
N GLU A 85 40.28 -54.34 -14.50
CA GLU A 85 39.10 -54.38 -13.64
C GLU A 85 37.90 -54.97 -14.35
N VAL A 86 37.62 -54.57 -15.62
CA VAL A 86 36.52 -55.11 -16.39
C VAL A 86 36.68 -56.61 -16.60
N ARG A 87 37.88 -57.10 -16.92
CA ARG A 87 38.17 -58.53 -17.09
C ARG A 87 38.06 -59.33 -15.78
N ALA A 88 38.25 -58.67 -14.66
CA ALA A 88 38.13 -59.28 -13.35
C ALA A 88 36.69 -59.36 -12.81
N ILE A 89 35.70 -58.77 -13.47
CA ILE A 89 34.31 -58.83 -13.06
C ILE A 89 33.81 -60.28 -13.13
N THR A 90 33.16 -60.69 -12.04
CA THR A 90 32.59 -62.06 -11.92
C THR A 90 31.06 -62.09 -11.84
N ASP A 91 30.43 -61.00 -11.50
CA ASP A 91 29.00 -60.84 -11.24
C ASP A 91 28.26 -60.18 -12.42
N TRP A 92 28.49 -60.74 -13.60
CA TRP A 92 27.82 -60.33 -14.82
C TRP A 92 26.32 -60.69 -14.79
N THR A 93 25.47 -59.77 -15.32
CA THR A 93 24.02 -59.94 -15.40
C THR A 93 23.60 -60.25 -16.84
N ASP A 94 22.73 -61.26 -16.97
CA ASP A 94 22.14 -61.66 -18.28
C ASP A 94 20.82 -60.91 -18.52
N ASN A 95 20.93 -59.77 -19.18
CA ASN A 95 19.79 -58.99 -19.68
C ASN A 95 20.28 -58.04 -20.79
N SER A 96 19.61 -58.04 -21.93
CA SER A 96 20.01 -57.22 -23.07
C SER A 96 19.08 -56.02 -23.35
N ASP A 97 17.97 -55.91 -22.60
CA ASP A 97 17.02 -54.80 -22.71
C ASP A 97 16.42 -54.53 -21.33
N PHE A 98 16.78 -53.43 -20.71
CA PHE A 98 16.37 -53.08 -19.35
C PHE A 98 16.40 -51.57 -19.12
N ASP A 99 15.64 -51.11 -18.14
CA ASP A 99 15.59 -49.73 -17.73
C ASP A 99 16.46 -49.47 -16.49
N ILE A 100 17.07 -48.29 -16.44
CA ILE A 100 17.71 -47.71 -15.28
C ILE A 100 16.88 -46.54 -14.82
N GLU A 101 16.33 -46.62 -13.59
CA GLU A 101 15.55 -45.58 -12.98
C GLU A 101 16.40 -44.34 -12.76
N ALA A 102 15.88 -43.18 -13.11
CA ALA A 102 16.53 -41.89 -12.91
C ALA A 102 16.64 -41.58 -11.40
N ARG A 103 17.86 -41.29 -10.97
CA ARG A 103 18.17 -40.79 -9.62
C ARG A 103 19.14 -39.67 -9.76
N ASP A 104 18.76 -38.52 -9.26
CA ASP A 104 19.56 -37.33 -9.39
C ASP A 104 21.01 -37.54 -8.98
N MET A 105 21.94 -36.99 -9.78
CA MET A 105 23.40 -37.09 -9.64
C MET A 105 23.96 -38.53 -9.67
N ASP A 106 23.13 -39.55 -9.96
CA ASP A 106 23.61 -40.94 -10.13
C ASP A 106 24.37 -41.07 -11.46
N LYS A 107 25.53 -41.70 -11.39
CA LYS A 107 26.42 -41.91 -12.55
C LYS A 107 26.50 -43.38 -12.89
N PHE A 108 26.60 -43.67 -14.16
CA PHE A 108 26.80 -45.07 -14.56
C PHE A 108 27.55 -45.22 -15.89
N VAL A 109 28.21 -46.36 -15.99
CA VAL A 109 28.80 -46.91 -17.18
C VAL A 109 28.29 -48.35 -17.31
N ILE A 110 27.85 -48.73 -18.49
CA ILE A 110 27.47 -50.12 -18.79
C ILE A 110 28.63 -50.81 -19.49
N TYR A 111 29.22 -51.77 -18.83
CA TYR A 111 30.21 -52.67 -19.40
C TYR A 111 29.48 -53.92 -19.92
N VAL A 112 29.87 -54.41 -21.09
CA VAL A 112 29.29 -55.58 -21.70
C VAL A 112 30.35 -56.60 -22.07
N ARG A 113 30.11 -57.83 -21.67
CA ARG A 113 30.89 -59.01 -22.07
C ARG A 113 30.10 -59.82 -23.07
N ILE A 114 30.65 -59.94 -24.28
CA ILE A 114 30.04 -60.71 -25.36
C ILE A 114 30.93 -61.95 -25.60
N GLU A 115 30.34 -63.12 -25.57
CA GLU A 115 31.01 -64.39 -25.86
C GLU A 115 30.32 -65.06 -27.01
N ASP A 116 31.13 -65.57 -27.97
CA ASP A 116 30.64 -66.39 -29.07
C ASP A 116 30.60 -67.87 -28.71
N ASN A 117 30.06 -68.70 -29.58
CA ASN A 117 30.02 -70.17 -29.37
C ASN A 117 31.38 -70.85 -29.50
N ALA A 118 32.43 -70.19 -30.01
CA ALA A 118 33.80 -70.67 -30.07
C ALA A 118 34.62 -70.28 -28.82
N GLY A 119 34.08 -69.40 -27.94
CA GLY A 119 34.71 -68.97 -26.72
C GLY A 119 35.55 -67.70 -26.86
N ASN A 120 35.48 -66.99 -27.99
CA ASN A 120 36.12 -65.68 -28.10
C ASN A 120 35.25 -64.65 -27.35
N VAL A 121 35.91 -63.70 -26.67
CA VAL A 121 35.25 -62.71 -25.82
C VAL A 121 35.62 -61.31 -26.24
N THR A 122 34.61 -60.46 -26.35
CA THR A 122 34.76 -59.02 -26.51
C THR A 122 34.21 -58.29 -25.27
N PHE A 123 34.91 -57.27 -24.83
CA PHE A 123 34.46 -56.33 -23.81
C PHE A 123 34.27 -54.98 -24.48
N ILE A 124 33.13 -54.37 -24.23
CA ILE A 124 32.81 -53.00 -24.66
C ILE A 124 32.23 -52.24 -23.48
N GLY A 125 32.16 -50.92 -23.58
CA GLY A 125 31.52 -50.04 -22.58
C GLY A 125 30.66 -48.99 -23.23
N SER A 126 29.67 -48.53 -22.52
CA SER A 126 28.98 -47.28 -22.88
C SER A 126 29.91 -46.10 -22.62
N ASP A 127 29.55 -44.91 -23.12
CA ASP A 127 30.03 -43.67 -22.50
C ASP A 127 29.44 -43.55 -21.10
N GLY A 128 30.07 -42.75 -20.23
CA GLY A 128 29.54 -42.47 -18.92
C GLY A 128 28.29 -41.59 -19.01
N ALA A 129 27.29 -41.99 -18.26
CA ALA A 129 26.03 -41.27 -18.18
C ALA A 129 25.86 -40.71 -16.74
N THR A 130 25.23 -39.57 -16.64
CA THR A 130 24.83 -38.92 -15.39
C THR A 130 23.34 -38.63 -15.45
N PHE A 131 22.61 -39.02 -14.43
CA PHE A 131 21.29 -38.54 -14.25
C PHE A 131 21.35 -37.15 -13.64
N ASP A 132 20.58 -36.22 -14.21
CA ASP A 132 20.37 -34.86 -13.73
C ASP A 132 18.88 -34.55 -13.87
N THR A 133 18.18 -34.71 -12.76
CA THR A 133 16.73 -34.56 -12.70
C THR A 133 16.31 -33.20 -12.16
N ALA A 134 17.26 -32.44 -11.61
CA ALA A 134 17.04 -31.09 -11.12
C ALA A 134 17.06 -30.10 -12.29
N ALA A 135 16.15 -29.14 -12.26
CA ALA A 135 16.22 -28.04 -13.21
C ALA A 135 17.11 -26.92 -12.66
N PRO A 136 17.75 -26.13 -13.53
CA PRO A 136 18.54 -24.97 -13.09
C PRO A 136 17.73 -24.03 -12.20
N GLU A 137 18.34 -23.53 -11.13
CA GLU A 137 17.74 -22.53 -10.25
C GLU A 137 18.11 -21.11 -10.72
N ILE A 138 17.09 -20.24 -10.84
CA ILE A 138 17.29 -18.82 -11.13
C ILE A 138 17.24 -18.07 -9.80
N VAL A 139 18.38 -17.51 -9.40
CA VAL A 139 18.59 -16.85 -8.10
C VAL A 139 18.66 -15.33 -8.28
N GLY A 140 18.19 -14.58 -7.27
CA GLY A 140 18.20 -13.11 -7.24
C GLY A 140 16.90 -12.46 -7.70
N VAL A 141 16.04 -13.21 -8.38
CA VAL A 141 14.71 -12.74 -8.83
C VAL A 141 13.66 -13.82 -8.68
N GLU A 142 12.39 -13.42 -8.64
CA GLU A 142 11.22 -14.30 -8.57
C GLU A 142 10.40 -14.22 -9.86
N ASN A 143 9.84 -15.36 -10.28
CA ASN A 143 9.00 -15.41 -11.47
C ASN A 143 7.72 -14.56 -11.32
N GLY A 144 7.44 -13.72 -12.31
CA GLY A 144 6.26 -12.85 -12.36
C GLY A 144 6.38 -11.57 -11.53
N LYS A 145 7.49 -11.33 -10.84
CA LYS A 145 7.69 -10.17 -9.97
C LYS A 145 8.15 -8.93 -10.73
N THR A 146 7.74 -7.76 -10.23
CA THR A 146 8.21 -6.46 -10.70
C THR A 146 9.28 -5.93 -9.77
N TYR A 147 10.37 -5.45 -10.33
CA TYR A 147 11.48 -4.79 -9.62
C TYR A 147 11.65 -3.37 -10.14
N TYR A 148 12.11 -2.49 -9.27
CA TYR A 148 12.28 -1.06 -9.55
C TYR A 148 13.74 -0.60 -9.45
N VAL A 149 14.61 -1.50 -9.06
CA VAL A 149 16.05 -1.28 -8.93
C VAL A 149 16.78 -2.41 -9.63
N THR A 150 18.01 -2.16 -10.02
CA THR A 150 18.90 -3.14 -10.65
C THR A 150 19.01 -4.41 -9.80
N LYS A 151 18.89 -5.56 -10.45
CA LYS A 151 18.99 -6.88 -9.83
C LYS A 151 20.06 -7.72 -10.48
N LYS A 152 20.88 -8.33 -9.66
CA LYS A 152 21.81 -9.37 -10.10
C LYS A 152 21.06 -10.70 -10.15
N VAL A 153 21.25 -11.41 -11.23
CA VAL A 153 20.70 -12.75 -11.45
C VAL A 153 21.83 -13.72 -11.56
N ALA A 154 21.72 -14.84 -10.90
CA ALA A 154 22.61 -15.98 -11.07
C ALA A 154 21.82 -17.22 -11.47
N ILE A 155 22.40 -18.03 -12.32
CA ILE A 155 21.90 -19.36 -12.65
C ILE A 155 22.75 -20.36 -11.89
N ASP A 156 22.14 -21.08 -10.97
CA ASP A 156 22.83 -22.09 -10.16
C ASP A 156 22.48 -23.48 -10.69
N ASP A 157 23.48 -24.09 -11.34
CA ASP A 157 23.38 -25.43 -11.89
C ASP A 157 24.79 -25.99 -12.23
N GLU A 158 25.13 -27.17 -11.72
CA GLU A 158 26.43 -27.80 -11.97
C GLU A 158 26.64 -28.24 -13.43
N ASN A 159 25.53 -28.48 -14.14
CA ASN A 159 25.52 -29.03 -15.49
C ASN A 159 24.89 -28.07 -16.50
N LEU A 160 24.89 -26.79 -16.20
CA LEU A 160 24.32 -25.77 -17.09
C LEU A 160 24.84 -25.93 -18.54
N GLU A 161 23.93 -25.96 -19.48
CA GLU A 161 24.24 -25.94 -20.91
C GLU A 161 24.12 -24.54 -21.51
N SER A 162 23.05 -23.82 -21.14
CA SER A 162 22.84 -22.48 -21.65
C SER A 162 21.93 -21.65 -20.77
N ALA A 163 22.20 -20.35 -20.73
CA ALA A 163 21.33 -19.34 -20.18
C ALA A 163 21.03 -18.28 -21.26
N THR A 164 19.78 -17.84 -21.32
CA THR A 164 19.36 -16.79 -22.25
C THR A 164 18.51 -15.74 -21.56
N LEU A 165 18.66 -14.49 -22.02
CA LEU A 165 17.85 -13.35 -21.66
C LEU A 165 17.14 -12.84 -22.92
N ASN A 166 15.81 -12.92 -22.97
CA ASN A 166 15.02 -12.60 -24.17
C ASN A 166 15.48 -13.36 -25.44
N GLY A 167 16.00 -14.57 -25.26
CA GLY A 167 16.50 -15.42 -26.34
C GLY A 167 17.95 -15.18 -26.75
N GLU A 168 18.62 -14.16 -26.19
CA GLU A 168 20.04 -13.93 -26.40
C GLU A 168 20.86 -14.59 -25.29
N SER A 169 22.00 -15.20 -25.64
CA SER A 169 22.88 -15.90 -24.68
C SER A 169 23.47 -14.92 -23.66
N VAL A 170 23.46 -15.31 -22.40
CA VAL A 170 24.11 -14.58 -21.29
C VAL A 170 25.02 -15.51 -20.50
N GLU A 171 25.91 -14.92 -19.71
CA GLU A 171 26.70 -15.64 -18.73
C GLU A 171 25.80 -16.19 -17.61
N ASP A 172 26.33 -17.08 -16.77
CA ASP A 172 25.63 -17.63 -15.60
C ASP A 172 25.31 -16.58 -14.53
N VAL A 173 25.97 -15.43 -14.58
CA VAL A 173 25.73 -14.26 -13.73
C VAL A 173 25.60 -13.01 -14.60
N PHE A 174 24.48 -12.30 -14.47
CA PHE A 174 24.19 -11.06 -15.22
C PHE A 174 23.32 -10.11 -14.40
N THR A 175 23.08 -8.91 -14.91
CA THR A 175 22.29 -7.87 -14.26
C THR A 175 21.08 -7.46 -15.09
N LEU A 176 19.92 -7.27 -14.43
CA LEU A 176 18.76 -6.60 -14.96
C LEU A 176 18.75 -5.16 -14.47
N VAL A 177 18.85 -4.20 -15.39
CA VAL A 177 18.98 -2.79 -15.03
C VAL A 177 17.61 -2.16 -14.78
N GLY A 178 17.49 -1.43 -13.66
CA GLY A 178 16.24 -0.83 -13.16
C GLY A 178 15.91 0.56 -13.72
N ASP A 179 16.50 0.98 -14.85
CA ASP A 179 16.40 2.34 -15.37
C ASP A 179 15.25 2.56 -16.36
N LYS A 180 14.58 1.50 -16.78
CA LYS A 180 13.53 1.55 -17.83
C LYS A 180 12.45 0.49 -17.61
N ASP A 181 11.31 0.70 -18.24
CA ASP A 181 10.24 -0.31 -18.34
C ASP A 181 10.67 -1.40 -19.32
N ALA A 182 10.81 -2.62 -18.81
CA ALA A 182 11.23 -3.77 -19.60
C ALA A 182 10.62 -5.07 -19.05
N THR A 183 10.39 -6.01 -19.96
CA THR A 183 10.05 -7.41 -19.62
C THR A 183 11.20 -8.29 -20.04
N TYR A 184 11.69 -9.08 -19.10
CA TYR A 184 12.77 -10.03 -19.33
C TYR A 184 12.26 -11.46 -19.19
N ILE A 185 12.56 -12.31 -20.18
CA ILE A 185 12.37 -13.74 -20.12
C ILE A 185 13.76 -14.36 -19.91
N ILE A 186 13.96 -14.95 -18.75
CA ILE A 186 15.18 -15.65 -18.36
C ILE A 186 14.92 -17.12 -18.54
N ARG A 187 15.72 -17.79 -19.36
CA ARG A 187 15.58 -19.21 -19.60
C ARG A 187 16.92 -19.90 -19.42
N ALA A 188 16.97 -20.87 -18.51
CA ALA A 188 18.12 -21.72 -18.25
C ALA A 188 17.82 -23.15 -18.68
N VAL A 189 18.81 -23.81 -19.25
CA VAL A 189 18.72 -25.21 -19.71
C VAL A 189 20.01 -25.91 -19.28
N ASP A 190 19.90 -27.07 -18.64
CA ASP A 190 21.02 -27.93 -18.33
C ASP A 190 21.34 -28.92 -19.46
N LYS A 191 22.40 -29.70 -19.31
CA LYS A 191 22.82 -30.72 -20.27
C LYS A 191 21.87 -31.92 -20.36
N ALA A 192 21.02 -32.16 -19.37
CA ALA A 192 19.99 -33.19 -19.39
C ALA A 192 18.71 -32.71 -20.10
N GLY A 193 18.58 -31.40 -20.33
CA GLY A 193 17.45 -30.78 -20.97
C GLY A 193 16.33 -30.42 -19.98
N ASN A 194 16.63 -30.28 -18.67
CA ASN A 194 15.71 -29.63 -17.76
C ASN A 194 15.74 -28.13 -18.02
N VAL A 195 14.60 -27.47 -17.80
CA VAL A 195 14.42 -26.07 -18.15
C VAL A 195 13.75 -25.32 -17.02
N THR A 196 14.31 -24.18 -16.67
CA THR A 196 13.65 -23.19 -15.85
C THR A 196 13.48 -21.90 -16.65
N GLU A 197 12.27 -21.33 -16.60
CA GLU A 197 11.96 -20.08 -17.28
C GLU A 197 11.21 -19.13 -16.35
N TYR A 198 11.74 -17.92 -16.19
CA TYR A 198 11.14 -16.85 -15.42
C TYR A 198 10.82 -15.67 -16.33
N THR A 199 9.68 -15.04 -16.06
CA THR A 199 9.34 -13.73 -16.61
C THR A 199 9.49 -12.70 -15.49
N VAL A 200 10.32 -11.69 -15.68
CA VAL A 200 10.62 -10.63 -14.71
C VAL A 200 10.31 -9.28 -15.33
N TYR A 201 9.68 -8.41 -14.54
CA TYR A 201 9.33 -7.06 -14.96
C TYR A 201 10.26 -6.05 -14.27
N MET A 202 10.87 -5.18 -15.06
CA MET A 202 11.65 -4.05 -14.55
C MET A 202 10.89 -2.76 -14.82
N LYS A 203 10.83 -1.86 -13.86
CA LYS A 203 10.26 -0.53 -14.00
C LYS A 203 11.18 0.50 -13.36
N PRO A 204 11.30 1.71 -13.92
CA PRO A 204 12.10 2.76 -13.29
C PRO A 204 11.40 3.25 -12.00
N ILE A 205 12.17 3.72 -11.05
CA ILE A 205 11.69 4.31 -9.79
C ILE A 205 10.69 5.46 -10.07
N SER A 206 10.91 6.21 -11.17
CA SER A 206 9.99 7.28 -11.60
C SER A 206 8.57 6.80 -11.80
N SER A 207 8.34 5.55 -12.20
CA SER A 207 7.00 4.99 -12.38
C SER A 207 6.17 4.97 -11.07
N ILE A 208 6.84 5.01 -9.91
CA ILE A 208 6.22 5.15 -8.60
C ILE A 208 6.16 6.63 -8.21
N THR A 209 7.26 7.34 -8.38
CA THR A 209 7.39 8.73 -7.89
C THR A 209 6.68 9.76 -8.75
N ASP A 210 6.33 9.43 -10.00
CA ASP A 210 5.57 10.30 -10.90
C ASP A 210 4.20 10.67 -10.32
N ALA A 211 3.59 9.77 -9.53
CA ALA A 211 2.33 10.04 -8.85
C ALA A 211 2.38 11.26 -7.91
N ILE A 212 3.57 11.59 -7.40
CA ILE A 212 3.79 12.72 -6.49
C ILE A 212 4.66 13.82 -7.12
N SER A 213 5.04 13.70 -8.41
CA SER A 213 5.99 14.61 -9.05
C SER A 213 5.54 16.07 -9.04
N GLY A 214 4.24 16.31 -9.28
CA GLY A 214 3.60 17.64 -9.27
C GLY A 214 3.16 18.15 -7.90
N ILE A 215 3.26 17.31 -6.85
CA ILE A 215 2.87 17.69 -5.50
C ILE A 215 4.08 18.33 -4.81
N THR A 216 3.87 19.52 -4.24
CA THR A 216 4.86 20.31 -3.49
C THR A 216 4.32 20.68 -2.13
N ALA A 217 5.17 21.21 -1.26
CA ALA A 217 4.74 21.70 0.06
C ALA A 217 3.70 22.84 -0.04
N ASP A 218 3.69 23.58 -1.15
CA ASP A 218 2.80 24.71 -1.35
C ASP A 218 1.41 24.30 -1.88
N ASN A 219 1.27 23.12 -2.51
CA ASN A 219 0.03 22.69 -3.13
C ASN A 219 -0.50 21.34 -2.61
N VAL A 220 0.21 20.66 -1.73
CA VAL A 220 -0.22 19.36 -1.17
C VAL A 220 -1.50 19.54 -0.36
N LYS A 221 -2.46 18.63 -0.57
CA LYS A 221 -3.77 18.61 0.11
C LYS A 221 -3.94 17.32 0.89
N SER A 222 -4.86 17.32 1.85
CA SER A 222 -5.23 16.11 2.59
C SER A 222 -5.72 14.97 1.67
N SER A 223 -6.33 15.31 0.53
CA SER A 223 -6.72 14.34 -0.51
C SER A 223 -5.55 13.59 -1.13
N ASP A 224 -4.34 14.11 -1.05
CA ASP A 224 -3.14 13.49 -1.63
C ASP A 224 -2.51 12.45 -0.67
N ALA A 225 -2.96 12.39 0.59
CA ALA A 225 -2.38 11.57 1.64
C ALA A 225 -2.33 10.07 1.28
N GLU A 226 -3.37 9.53 0.62
CA GLU A 226 -3.40 8.14 0.19
C GLU A 226 -2.35 7.86 -0.89
N THR A 227 -2.26 8.74 -1.87
CA THR A 227 -1.26 8.65 -2.94
C THR A 227 0.15 8.70 -2.37
N ILE A 228 0.43 9.67 -1.48
CA ILE A 228 1.73 9.82 -0.83
C ILE A 228 2.06 8.59 0.02
N SER A 229 1.11 8.08 0.81
CA SER A 229 1.29 6.87 1.64
C SER A 229 1.49 5.61 0.79
N SER A 230 0.84 5.52 -0.37
CA SER A 230 1.04 4.42 -1.31
C SER A 230 2.44 4.44 -1.91
N VAL A 231 2.92 5.62 -2.33
CA VAL A 231 4.28 5.81 -2.83
C VAL A 231 5.31 5.51 -1.73
N GLU A 232 5.11 6.03 -0.53
CA GLU A 232 6.02 5.80 0.61
C GLU A 232 6.15 4.31 0.94
N ARG A 233 5.04 3.57 0.97
CA ARG A 233 5.07 2.12 1.19
C ARG A 233 5.85 1.39 0.11
N GLN A 234 5.61 1.71 -1.16
CA GLN A 234 6.34 1.10 -2.27
C GLN A 234 7.85 1.42 -2.19
N ILE A 235 8.22 2.63 -1.80
CA ILE A 235 9.62 3.02 -1.59
C ILE A 235 10.25 2.18 -0.45
N LEU A 236 9.52 1.98 0.65
CA LEU A 236 10.00 1.18 1.78
C LEU A 236 10.16 -0.29 1.39
N ASP A 237 9.19 -0.87 0.68
CA ASP A 237 9.26 -2.25 0.18
C ASP A 237 10.48 -2.45 -0.74
N ILE A 238 10.77 -1.45 -1.60
CA ILE A 238 11.95 -1.49 -2.46
C ILE A 238 13.23 -1.33 -1.64
N ALA A 239 13.24 -0.43 -0.65
CA ALA A 239 14.40 -0.19 0.19
C ALA A 239 14.76 -1.40 1.08
N GLU A 240 13.75 -2.16 1.56
CA GLU A 240 13.99 -3.44 2.26
C GLU A 240 14.60 -4.52 1.35
N ALA A 241 14.20 -4.50 0.08
CA ALA A 241 14.70 -5.43 -0.94
C ALA A 241 16.00 -4.93 -1.61
N PHE A 242 16.53 -3.80 -1.13
CA PHE A 242 17.76 -3.21 -1.65
C PHE A 242 18.95 -4.00 -1.11
N ASP A 243 19.64 -4.72 -1.98
CA ASP A 243 20.79 -5.53 -1.59
C ASP A 243 22.08 -4.77 -1.81
N ASP A 244 22.94 -4.75 -0.78
CA ASP A 244 24.25 -4.08 -0.81
C ASP A 244 25.15 -4.69 -1.88
N GLY A 245 25.32 -4.01 -2.99
CA GLY A 245 26.21 -4.35 -4.09
C GLY A 245 25.56 -4.71 -5.42
N GLU A 246 24.23 -4.76 -5.49
CA GLU A 246 23.50 -5.03 -6.72
C GLU A 246 22.86 -3.78 -7.30
N SER A 247 22.25 -2.94 -6.44
CA SER A 247 21.63 -1.67 -6.82
C SER A 247 22.65 -0.54 -6.89
N THR A 248 22.38 0.46 -7.71
CA THR A 248 23.30 1.60 -7.92
C THR A 248 23.12 2.66 -6.84
N GLU A 249 24.19 3.44 -6.57
CA GLU A 249 24.13 4.61 -5.69
C GLU A 249 23.09 5.65 -6.19
N ASP A 250 22.92 5.78 -7.51
CA ASP A 250 21.91 6.66 -8.11
C ASP A 250 20.47 6.20 -7.78
N GLU A 251 20.20 4.90 -7.84
CA GLU A 251 18.90 4.33 -7.47
C GLU A 251 18.62 4.56 -5.98
N TRP A 252 19.62 4.36 -5.11
CA TRP A 252 19.50 4.65 -3.69
C TRP A 252 19.20 6.11 -3.40
N ASN A 253 19.91 7.03 -4.09
CA ASN A 253 19.67 8.46 -3.95
C ASN A 253 18.27 8.87 -4.42
N LYS A 254 17.76 8.26 -5.49
CA LYS A 254 16.38 8.49 -5.95
C LYS A 254 15.34 8.01 -4.94
N LEU A 255 15.53 6.82 -4.37
CA LEU A 255 14.64 6.28 -3.33
C LEU A 255 14.63 7.16 -2.07
N THR A 256 15.81 7.52 -1.57
CA THR A 256 15.95 8.34 -0.37
C THR A 256 15.39 9.75 -0.57
N ALA A 257 15.59 10.36 -1.73
CA ALA A 257 14.99 11.64 -2.08
C ALA A 257 13.46 11.56 -2.14
N ALA A 258 12.93 10.50 -2.74
CA ALA A 258 11.49 10.29 -2.81
C ALA A 258 10.88 10.03 -1.42
N ALA A 259 11.54 9.24 -0.57
CA ALA A 259 11.12 9.02 0.82
C ALA A 259 11.12 10.33 1.63
N ALA A 260 12.16 11.15 1.48
CA ALA A 260 12.23 12.45 2.12
C ALA A 260 11.08 13.37 1.65
N LYS A 261 10.80 13.37 0.33
CA LYS A 261 9.68 14.12 -0.24
C LYS A 261 8.34 13.67 0.36
N CYS A 262 8.06 12.37 0.43
CA CYS A 262 6.84 11.84 1.03
C CYS A 262 6.69 12.31 2.49
N LYS A 263 7.78 12.22 3.26
CA LYS A 263 7.80 12.67 4.65
C LYS A 263 7.50 14.16 4.80
N ASP A 264 8.10 15.01 3.96
CA ASP A 264 7.88 16.45 4.00
C ASP A 264 6.44 16.81 3.59
N LEU A 265 5.89 16.13 2.59
CA LEU A 265 4.50 16.32 2.17
C LEU A 265 3.50 15.87 3.27
N ASN A 266 3.71 14.70 3.88
CA ASN A 266 2.89 14.22 4.99
C ASN A 266 2.97 15.17 6.20
N LYS A 267 4.15 15.70 6.50
CA LYS A 267 4.31 16.71 7.53
C LYS A 267 3.49 17.97 7.23
N ARG A 268 3.52 18.44 5.98
CA ARG A 268 2.75 19.62 5.58
C ARG A 268 1.23 19.38 5.69
N ILE A 269 0.75 18.21 5.28
CA ILE A 269 -0.67 17.83 5.46
C ILE A 269 -1.05 17.89 6.94
N ALA A 270 -0.20 17.33 7.83
CA ALA A 270 -0.44 17.34 9.26
C ALA A 270 -0.46 18.78 9.83
N GLU A 271 0.48 19.63 9.43
CA GLU A 271 0.51 21.03 9.84
C GLU A 271 -0.77 21.79 9.46
N VAL A 272 -1.28 21.56 8.24
CA VAL A 272 -2.55 22.18 7.79
C VAL A 272 -3.72 21.63 8.59
N ALA A 273 -3.78 20.33 8.81
CA ALA A 273 -4.85 19.70 9.60
C ALA A 273 -4.85 20.18 11.07
N ASP A 274 -3.67 20.28 11.68
CA ASP A 274 -3.50 20.78 13.05
C ASP A 274 -3.96 22.23 13.15
N GLU A 275 -3.64 23.05 12.15
CA GLU A 275 -4.05 24.45 12.12
C GLU A 275 -5.58 24.60 11.93
N ILE A 276 -6.19 23.81 11.04
CA ILE A 276 -7.65 23.76 10.91
C ILE A 276 -8.31 23.37 12.24
N THR A 277 -7.75 22.37 12.91
CA THR A 277 -8.25 21.90 14.21
C THR A 277 -8.12 23.01 15.25
N ARG A 278 -6.94 23.64 15.36
CA ARG A 278 -6.71 24.76 16.28
C ARG A 278 -7.70 25.90 16.09
N LEU A 279 -7.92 26.29 14.84
CA LEU A 279 -8.87 27.37 14.50
C LEU A 279 -10.31 26.97 14.81
N THR A 280 -10.65 25.71 14.50
CA THR A 280 -11.99 25.18 14.79
C THR A 280 -12.29 25.16 16.28
N ASP A 281 -11.36 24.65 17.07
CA ASP A 281 -11.50 24.58 18.52
C ASP A 281 -11.54 25.99 19.15
N ALA A 282 -10.70 26.89 18.64
CA ALA A 282 -10.66 28.26 19.12
C ALA A 282 -11.97 29.01 18.87
N VAL A 283 -12.54 28.92 17.66
CA VAL A 283 -13.82 29.57 17.34
C VAL A 283 -14.97 28.93 18.10
N ASN A 284 -15.02 27.58 18.14
CA ASN A 284 -16.07 26.85 18.85
C ASN A 284 -15.97 26.96 20.38
N GLY A 285 -14.84 27.42 20.90
CA GLY A 285 -14.65 27.73 22.32
C GLY A 285 -15.44 28.94 22.78
N TYR A 286 -15.84 29.82 21.87
CA TYR A 286 -16.70 30.95 22.19
C TYR A 286 -18.17 30.53 22.27
N ASP A 287 -18.81 30.96 23.34
CA ASP A 287 -20.26 30.84 23.51
C ASP A 287 -20.90 32.17 23.04
N ILE A 288 -21.75 32.09 22.02
CA ILE A 288 -22.34 33.27 21.40
C ILE A 288 -23.13 34.15 22.40
N ASP A 289 -23.66 33.54 23.47
CA ASP A 289 -24.42 34.25 24.47
C ASP A 289 -23.53 34.81 25.61
N LYS A 290 -22.22 34.57 25.54
CA LYS A 290 -21.23 35.02 26.51
C LYS A 290 -20.08 35.81 25.91
N VAL A 291 -19.99 35.86 24.57
CA VAL A 291 -18.99 36.65 23.87
C VAL A 291 -19.20 38.13 24.15
N THR A 292 -18.13 38.85 24.50
CA THR A 292 -18.15 40.23 24.90
C THR A 292 -17.24 41.12 24.05
N SER A 293 -17.30 42.42 24.24
CA SER A 293 -16.39 43.36 23.59
C SER A 293 -14.92 43.08 23.87
N ALA A 294 -14.59 42.42 24.98
CA ALA A 294 -13.23 42.00 25.34
C ALA A 294 -12.71 40.91 24.38
N ASP A 295 -13.57 40.09 23.86
CA ASP A 295 -13.21 38.96 22.96
C ASP A 295 -13.00 39.41 21.51
N LYS A 296 -13.41 40.62 21.17
CA LYS A 296 -13.42 41.15 19.81
C LYS A 296 -12.10 41.00 19.07
N ALA A 297 -11.02 41.45 19.73
CA ALA A 297 -9.68 41.45 19.12
C ALA A 297 -9.17 40.02 18.81
N ASP A 298 -9.46 39.07 19.69
CA ASP A 298 -9.07 37.68 19.51
C ASP A 298 -9.87 37.00 18.39
N ILE A 299 -11.18 37.31 18.29
CA ILE A 299 -12.03 36.80 17.21
C ILE A 299 -11.61 37.42 15.86
N GLU A 300 -11.33 38.72 15.78
CA GLU A 300 -10.80 39.38 14.59
C GLU A 300 -9.47 38.75 14.14
N LYS A 301 -8.62 38.37 15.06
CA LYS A 301 -7.39 37.64 14.78
C LYS A 301 -7.65 36.25 14.25
N LEU A 302 -8.59 35.51 14.84
CA LEU A 302 -8.98 34.18 14.31
C LEU A 302 -9.50 34.28 12.89
N ILE A 303 -10.29 35.29 12.55
CA ILE A 303 -10.75 35.53 11.17
C ILE A 303 -9.55 35.78 10.25
N ALA A 304 -8.58 36.58 10.67
CA ALA A 304 -7.38 36.84 9.86
C ALA A 304 -6.52 35.59 9.68
N ASP A 305 -6.38 34.75 10.72
CA ASP A 305 -5.69 33.47 10.63
C ASP A 305 -6.41 32.51 9.66
N ILE A 306 -7.75 32.45 9.72
CA ILE A 306 -8.58 31.68 8.76
C ILE A 306 -8.38 32.20 7.35
N ASP A 307 -8.39 33.51 7.13
CA ASP A 307 -8.17 34.10 5.81
C ASP A 307 -6.78 33.77 5.26
N THR A 308 -5.77 33.81 6.11
CA THR A 308 -4.39 33.41 5.75
C THR A 308 -4.35 31.95 5.25
N LEU A 309 -5.09 31.06 5.91
CA LEU A 309 -5.16 29.65 5.51
C LEU A 309 -5.97 29.46 4.23
N LEU A 310 -7.06 30.23 4.05
CA LEU A 310 -7.88 30.23 2.85
C LEU A 310 -7.17 30.74 1.61
N ASP A 311 -6.21 31.63 1.76
CA ASP A 311 -5.38 32.16 0.67
C ASP A 311 -4.36 31.12 0.14
N GLY A 312 -4.11 30.06 0.89
CA GLY A 312 -3.20 29.00 0.49
C GLY A 312 -3.84 27.98 -0.47
N ASP A 313 -2.97 27.27 -1.22
CA ASP A 313 -3.38 26.22 -2.16
C ASP A 313 -3.42 24.81 -1.53
N ASN A 314 -3.14 24.69 -0.23
CA ASN A 314 -3.05 23.42 0.50
C ASN A 314 -4.39 22.85 0.98
N LEU A 315 -5.49 23.46 0.64
CA LEU A 315 -6.82 23.06 1.08
C LEU A 315 -7.57 22.31 -0.02
N THR A 316 -8.25 21.25 0.37
CA THR A 316 -9.32 20.67 -0.44
C THR A 316 -10.53 21.60 -0.47
N ASP A 317 -11.41 21.41 -1.46
CA ASP A 317 -12.66 22.17 -1.55
C ASP A 317 -13.53 22.00 -0.29
N THR A 318 -13.46 20.82 0.33
CA THR A 318 -14.21 20.52 1.55
C THR A 318 -13.64 21.25 2.77
N GLU A 319 -12.32 21.26 2.93
CA GLU A 319 -11.66 22.00 4.00
C GLU A 319 -11.85 23.50 3.84
N ARG A 320 -11.76 23.98 2.60
CA ARG A 320 -12.04 25.38 2.26
C ARG A 320 -13.47 25.77 2.64
N ALA A 321 -14.45 24.94 2.27
CA ALA A 321 -15.86 25.18 2.65
C ALA A 321 -16.08 25.14 4.17
N ALA A 322 -15.40 24.25 4.88
CA ALA A 322 -15.45 24.17 6.34
C ALA A 322 -14.85 25.44 7.00
N LEU A 323 -13.72 25.92 6.49
CA LEU A 323 -13.09 27.16 6.98
C LEU A 323 -13.94 28.40 6.68
N GLU A 324 -14.58 28.47 5.50
CA GLU A 324 -15.52 29.55 5.19
C GLU A 324 -16.74 29.54 6.13
N ALA A 325 -17.26 28.35 6.43
CA ALA A 325 -18.34 28.23 7.43
C ALA A 325 -17.86 28.63 8.83
N LEU A 326 -16.65 28.25 9.20
CA LEU A 326 -16.04 28.63 10.48
C LEU A 326 -15.84 30.14 10.57
N LYS A 327 -15.36 30.76 9.49
CA LYS A 327 -15.26 32.23 9.37
C LYS A 327 -16.63 32.91 9.52
N GLY A 328 -17.67 32.29 8.92
CA GLY A 328 -19.06 32.74 9.12
C GLY A 328 -19.47 32.71 10.58
N THR A 329 -19.11 31.65 11.30
CA THR A 329 -19.35 31.53 12.74
C THR A 329 -18.62 32.64 13.53
N ALA A 330 -17.32 32.84 13.24
CA ALA A 330 -16.53 33.88 13.88
C ALA A 330 -17.09 35.30 13.62
N ARG A 331 -17.54 35.58 12.38
CA ARG A 331 -18.23 36.84 12.05
C ARG A 331 -19.52 37.01 12.82
N ALA A 332 -20.30 35.95 12.97
CA ALA A 332 -21.54 36.00 13.74
C ALA A 332 -21.29 36.32 15.24
N LEU A 333 -20.14 35.89 15.78
CA LEU A 333 -19.72 36.33 17.13
C LEU A 333 -19.46 37.84 17.18
N LEU A 334 -18.77 38.39 16.17
CA LEU A 334 -18.54 39.85 16.09
C LEU A 334 -19.86 40.61 15.87
N ASP A 335 -20.75 40.10 15.03
CA ASP A 335 -22.07 40.71 14.82
C ASP A 335 -22.88 40.72 16.12
N ARG A 336 -22.73 39.66 16.94
CA ARG A 336 -23.36 39.61 18.26
C ARG A 336 -22.77 40.65 19.22
N ILE A 337 -21.44 40.81 19.24
CA ILE A 337 -20.78 41.86 20.01
C ILE A 337 -21.25 43.26 19.55
N ALA A 338 -21.28 43.47 18.23
CA ALA A 338 -21.74 44.74 17.66
C ALA A 338 -23.21 45.01 18.01
N ALA A 339 -24.07 44.00 17.87
CA ALA A 339 -25.47 44.12 18.24
C ALA A 339 -25.68 44.43 19.75
N ALA A 340 -24.83 43.81 20.61
CA ALA A 340 -24.84 44.11 22.04
C ALA A 340 -24.45 45.57 22.29
N LYS A 341 -23.39 46.00 21.61
CA LYS A 341 -22.96 47.41 21.72
C LYS A 341 -24.02 48.39 21.22
N ASP A 342 -24.58 48.12 20.01
CA ASP A 342 -25.62 48.97 19.43
C ASP A 342 -26.85 49.04 20.33
N ALA A 343 -27.20 47.92 21.00
CA ALA A 343 -28.28 47.89 21.96
C ALA A 343 -27.98 48.73 23.23
N ALA A 344 -26.73 48.75 23.68
CA ALA A 344 -26.30 49.54 24.84
C ALA A 344 -26.19 51.04 24.53
N GLU A 345 -25.93 51.38 23.27
CA GLU A 345 -25.74 52.76 22.78
C GLU A 345 -26.99 53.28 22.01
N ALA A 346 -28.10 52.57 22.08
CA ALA A 346 -29.35 52.97 21.37
C ALA A 346 -29.74 54.41 21.73
N ASP A 347 -30.32 55.13 20.77
CA ASP A 347 -30.70 56.55 20.92
C ASP A 347 -31.60 56.76 22.13
N GLU A 348 -32.49 55.83 22.45
CA GLU A 348 -33.37 55.87 23.61
C GLU A 348 -32.60 55.84 24.92
N ILE A 349 -31.44 55.16 24.96
CA ILE A 349 -30.55 55.10 26.14
C ILE A 349 -29.67 56.34 26.23
N THR A 350 -29.22 56.84 25.07
CA THR A 350 -28.30 58.00 25.05
C THR A 350 -29.05 59.32 25.27
N VAL A 351 -30.31 59.40 24.86
CA VAL A 351 -31.16 60.60 25.03
C VAL A 351 -31.38 60.93 26.49
N ILE A 352 -31.28 59.97 27.41
CA ILE A 352 -31.45 60.17 28.85
C ILE A 352 -30.15 60.46 29.59
N ASP A 353 -29.00 60.54 28.90
CA ASP A 353 -27.74 60.87 29.55
C ASP A 353 -27.81 62.23 30.25
N GLY A 354 -27.58 62.24 31.54
CA GLY A 354 -27.71 63.42 32.38
C GLY A 354 -29.09 63.64 33.00
N ILE A 355 -30.09 62.81 32.64
CA ILE A 355 -31.39 62.80 33.34
C ILE A 355 -31.24 61.94 34.60
N THR A 356 -31.56 62.53 35.75
CA THR A 356 -31.52 61.87 37.06
C THR A 356 -32.90 62.04 37.74
N LYS A 357 -33.14 61.30 38.81
CA LYS A 357 -34.35 61.43 39.61
C LYS A 357 -34.56 62.88 40.13
N ASP A 358 -33.49 63.62 40.20
CA ASP A 358 -33.53 64.99 40.75
C ASP A 358 -33.71 66.08 39.68
N ASN A 359 -33.57 65.74 38.38
CA ASN A 359 -33.71 66.68 37.27
C ASN A 359 -34.77 66.25 36.19
N VAL A 360 -35.34 65.09 36.30
CA VAL A 360 -36.33 64.55 35.39
C VAL A 360 -37.61 65.41 35.40
N LYS A 361 -38.18 65.63 34.25
CA LYS A 361 -39.45 66.34 34.03
C LYS A 361 -40.54 65.39 33.59
N LEU A 362 -41.80 65.85 33.74
CA LEU A 362 -42.96 65.08 33.24
C LEU A 362 -42.93 64.87 31.72
N GLU A 363 -42.33 65.83 31.01
CA GLU A 363 -42.11 65.72 29.57
C GLU A 363 -41.08 64.69 29.19
N ASP A 364 -40.20 64.27 30.10
CA ASP A 364 -39.17 63.25 29.88
C ASP A 364 -39.71 61.83 30.10
N LYS A 365 -40.96 61.69 30.60
CA LYS A 365 -41.55 60.41 30.99
C LYS A 365 -41.56 59.39 29.86
N GLU A 366 -42.01 59.83 28.67
CA GLU A 366 -42.08 58.98 27.50
C GLU A 366 -40.66 58.49 27.07
N ALA A 367 -39.68 59.43 27.02
CA ALA A 367 -38.30 59.12 26.70
C ALA A 367 -37.65 58.18 27.72
N LEU A 368 -37.97 58.38 29.01
CA LEU A 368 -37.48 57.54 30.09
C LEU A 368 -38.14 56.15 30.11
N GLU A 369 -39.46 56.09 29.81
CA GLU A 369 -40.19 54.83 29.62
C GLU A 369 -39.61 54.05 28.42
N GLU A 370 -39.24 54.75 27.35
CA GLU A 370 -38.57 54.17 26.19
C GLU A 370 -37.14 53.71 26.56
N ALA A 371 -36.39 54.53 27.31
CA ALA A 371 -35.04 54.22 27.78
C ALA A 371 -35.02 53.06 28.79
N GLU A 372 -35.97 53.00 29.74
CA GLU A 372 -36.13 51.86 30.64
C GLU A 372 -36.35 50.59 29.85
N LYS A 373 -37.25 50.64 28.89
CA LYS A 373 -37.54 49.54 27.99
C LYS A 373 -36.32 49.13 27.18
N ALA A 374 -35.55 50.09 26.66
CA ALA A 374 -34.34 49.83 25.89
C ALA A 374 -33.24 49.21 26.77
N LEU A 375 -33.01 49.75 27.99
CA LEU A 375 -32.03 49.22 28.94
C LEU A 375 -32.38 47.80 29.40
N GLU A 376 -33.64 47.56 29.78
CA GLU A 376 -34.13 46.24 30.15
C GLU A 376 -34.04 45.28 28.98
N GLY A 377 -34.30 45.73 27.75
CA GLY A 377 -34.13 44.98 26.53
C GLY A 377 -32.65 44.61 26.28
N ALA A 378 -31.76 45.59 26.35
CA ALA A 378 -30.31 45.40 26.16
C ALA A 378 -29.72 44.39 27.18
N LEU A 379 -29.99 44.62 28.48
CA LEU A 379 -29.54 43.70 29.53
C LEU A 379 -30.14 42.30 29.40
N ARG A 380 -31.38 42.17 28.96
CA ARG A 380 -32.08 40.92 28.75
C ARG A 380 -31.51 40.16 27.54
N ASP A 381 -31.40 40.83 26.38
CA ASP A 381 -31.09 40.19 25.11
C ASP A 381 -29.59 39.97 24.94
N PHE A 382 -28.75 40.76 25.64
CA PHE A 382 -27.30 40.76 25.54
C PHE A 382 -26.58 40.72 26.87
N GLY A 383 -27.27 40.47 27.99
CA GLY A 383 -26.66 40.55 29.32
C GLY A 383 -25.38 39.68 29.46
N GLY A 384 -25.32 38.54 28.84
CA GLY A 384 -24.12 37.70 28.79
C GLY A 384 -23.05 38.20 27.78
N ASN A 385 -23.39 39.17 26.94
CA ASN A 385 -22.51 39.74 25.92
C ASN A 385 -21.87 41.08 26.33
N TYR A 386 -22.07 41.50 27.55
CA TYR A 386 -21.40 42.66 28.13
C TYR A 386 -20.28 42.21 29.09
N THR A 387 -19.20 42.94 29.13
CA THR A 387 -18.22 42.79 30.20
C THR A 387 -18.84 43.16 31.53
N GLU A 388 -18.19 42.77 32.67
CA GLU A 388 -18.69 43.16 34.01
C GLU A 388 -18.79 44.67 34.17
N GLU A 389 -17.93 45.48 33.53
CA GLU A 389 -17.94 46.93 33.57
C GLU A 389 -19.09 47.51 32.75
N GLU A 390 -19.31 46.96 31.52
CA GLU A 390 -20.43 47.37 30.68
C GLU A 390 -21.77 47.01 31.33
N SER A 391 -21.92 45.77 31.84
CA SER A 391 -23.14 45.35 32.55
C SER A 391 -23.44 46.26 33.74
N ARG A 392 -22.45 46.54 34.58
CA ARG A 392 -22.63 47.40 35.72
C ARG A 392 -23.04 48.82 35.32
N SER A 393 -22.44 49.35 34.26
CA SER A 393 -22.81 50.68 33.76
C SER A 393 -24.27 50.75 33.29
N LEU A 394 -24.73 49.68 32.58
CA LEU A 394 -26.14 49.57 32.12
C LEU A 394 -27.09 49.38 33.29
N GLU A 395 -26.76 48.53 34.27
CA GLU A 395 -27.55 48.33 35.49
C GLU A 395 -27.66 49.62 36.32
N GLU A 396 -26.57 50.37 36.47
CA GLU A 396 -26.58 51.70 37.14
C GLU A 396 -27.46 52.69 36.38
N LYS A 397 -27.41 52.70 35.05
CA LYS A 397 -28.33 53.50 34.22
C LYS A 397 -29.78 53.09 34.42
N LEU A 398 -30.08 51.78 34.38
CA LEU A 398 -31.41 51.23 34.54
C LEU A 398 -31.98 51.56 35.95
N GLU A 399 -31.19 51.39 37.00
CA GLU A 399 -31.61 51.76 38.33
C GLU A 399 -31.87 53.28 38.45
N ALA A 400 -31.10 54.10 37.74
CA ALA A 400 -31.32 55.55 37.69
C ALA A 400 -32.64 55.88 36.97
N VAL A 401 -32.95 55.16 35.89
CA VAL A 401 -34.20 55.32 35.14
C VAL A 401 -35.37 54.74 35.94
N LYS A 402 -35.24 53.54 36.53
CA LYS A 402 -36.27 52.91 37.39
C LYS A 402 -36.61 53.75 38.60
N ALA A 403 -35.65 54.47 39.12
CA ALA A 403 -35.89 55.46 40.18
C ALA A 403 -36.81 56.62 39.71
N ALA A 404 -37.00 56.76 38.41
CA ALA A 404 -37.84 57.78 37.78
C ALA A 404 -39.13 57.22 37.16
N LEU A 405 -39.17 55.96 36.78
CA LEU A 405 -40.29 55.39 35.98
C LEU A 405 -40.69 53.95 36.36
N ALA A 406 -41.88 53.57 36.07
CA ALA A 406 -42.37 52.20 36.13
C ALA A 406 -42.56 51.57 34.72
N ALA A 407 -42.21 50.36 34.60
CA ALA A 407 -41.89 49.57 33.41
C ALA A 407 -42.91 49.45 32.26
N ILE A 408 -42.41 49.35 31.04
CA ILE A 408 -43.18 48.93 29.84
C ILE A 408 -42.37 47.97 28.97
N GLY A 409 -43.04 47.03 28.59
CA GLY A 409 -42.93 45.92 27.64
C GLY A 409 -41.69 45.54 26.81
N ASN A 410 -41.36 44.26 26.89
CA ASN A 410 -40.16 43.64 26.32
C ASN A 410 -40.35 42.88 24.99
N ALA A 411 -41.60 42.57 24.64
CA ALA A 411 -41.87 41.65 23.58
C ALA A 411 -41.53 42.14 22.15
N GLU A 412 -41.64 43.44 21.86
CA GLU A 412 -41.40 44.00 20.53
C GLU A 412 -39.98 43.85 20.04
N LYS A 413 -39.02 43.89 20.99
CA LYS A 413 -37.61 43.87 20.64
C LYS A 413 -37.11 42.48 20.21
N ALA A 414 -37.66 41.40 20.80
CA ALA A 414 -37.30 40.06 20.45
C ALA A 414 -37.84 39.71 19.04
N ALA A 415 -39.04 40.23 18.67
CA ALA A 415 -39.58 40.06 17.35
C ALA A 415 -38.72 40.73 16.25
N GLU A 416 -38.06 41.88 16.60
CA GLU A 416 -37.13 42.55 15.68
C GLU A 416 -35.90 41.72 15.33
N GLU A 417 -35.32 41.02 16.31
CA GLU A 417 -34.13 40.17 16.07
C GLU A 417 -34.45 38.94 15.21
N ILE A 418 -35.65 38.33 15.40
CA ILE A 418 -36.15 37.26 14.53
C ILE A 418 -36.41 37.80 13.11
N GLY A 419 -36.83 39.09 13.04
CA GLY A 419 -37.02 39.79 11.77
C GLY A 419 -35.78 39.92 10.90
N LYS A 420 -34.58 39.97 11.54
CA LYS A 420 -33.27 40.09 10.87
C LYS A 420 -32.81 38.79 10.19
N LEU A 421 -33.45 37.66 10.50
CA LEU A 421 -33.17 36.41 9.84
C LEU A 421 -33.65 36.46 8.38
N PRO A 422 -32.91 35.90 7.43
CA PRO A 422 -33.39 35.77 6.06
C PRO A 422 -34.66 34.92 5.99
N SER A 423 -35.40 35.02 4.89
CA SER A 423 -36.51 34.12 4.62
C SER A 423 -35.97 32.67 4.42
N ALA A 424 -36.84 31.66 4.59
CA ALA A 424 -36.50 30.28 4.30
C ALA A 424 -36.13 30.04 2.82
N GLU A 425 -36.60 30.91 1.90
CA GLU A 425 -36.32 30.84 0.46
C GLU A 425 -34.89 31.30 0.15
N ASP A 426 -34.39 32.31 0.85
CA ASP A 426 -33.08 32.93 0.66
C ASP A 426 -31.98 32.28 1.51
N ALA A 427 -32.34 31.27 2.30
CA ALA A 427 -31.49 30.62 3.27
C ALA A 427 -30.26 29.95 2.62
N LYS A 428 -29.07 30.21 3.15
CA LYS A 428 -27.80 29.62 2.81
C LYS A 428 -27.28 28.82 4.00
N LEU A 429 -26.40 27.85 3.77
CA LEU A 429 -25.71 27.12 4.86
C LEU A 429 -24.92 28.04 5.81
N SER A 430 -24.45 29.20 5.32
CA SER A 430 -23.85 30.25 6.13
C SER A 430 -24.81 30.85 7.18
N ASP A 431 -26.13 30.76 6.97
CA ASP A 431 -27.17 31.34 7.84
C ASP A 431 -27.49 30.41 9.02
N LYS A 432 -26.97 29.16 9.00
CA LYS A 432 -27.08 28.22 10.12
C LYS A 432 -26.63 28.83 11.44
N SER A 433 -25.54 29.59 11.42
CA SER A 433 -25.01 30.24 12.62
C SER A 433 -25.96 31.33 13.14
N ALA A 434 -26.53 32.15 12.25
CA ALA A 434 -27.50 33.16 12.64
C ALA A 434 -28.79 32.52 13.18
N LEU A 435 -29.24 31.41 12.57
CA LEU A 435 -30.38 30.65 13.06
C LEU A 435 -30.11 30.00 14.42
N ASP A 436 -28.94 29.34 14.59
CA ASP A 436 -28.56 28.72 15.85
C ASP A 436 -28.40 29.79 16.94
N GLN A 437 -27.96 31.01 16.57
CA GLN A 437 -27.91 32.14 17.47
C GLN A 437 -29.33 32.59 17.85
N VAL A 438 -30.23 32.72 16.87
CA VAL A 438 -31.63 33.09 17.15
C VAL A 438 -32.35 32.00 17.94
N LYS A 439 -32.14 30.72 17.61
CA LYS A 439 -32.66 29.60 18.42
C LYS A 439 -32.10 29.63 19.84
N LYS A 440 -30.80 29.87 19.97
CA LYS A 440 -30.15 30.02 21.26
C LYS A 440 -30.62 31.29 21.99
N LEU A 441 -30.93 32.36 21.24
CA LEU A 441 -31.61 33.51 21.77
C LEU A 441 -33.04 33.14 22.26
N LEU A 442 -33.79 32.41 21.42
CA LEU A 442 -35.11 31.91 21.76
C LEU A 442 -35.07 30.91 22.94
N ASP A 443 -34.05 30.06 23.00
CA ASP A 443 -33.84 29.12 24.11
C ASP A 443 -33.50 29.86 25.40
N GLY A 444 -32.87 31.06 25.29
CA GLY A 444 -32.57 31.95 26.43
C GLY A 444 -33.75 32.77 26.91
N LEU A 445 -34.83 32.90 26.11
CA LEU A 445 -36.04 33.65 26.50
C LEU A 445 -36.98 32.78 27.34
N THR A 446 -37.74 33.42 28.24
CA THR A 446 -38.81 32.74 28.98
C THR A 446 -39.97 32.30 28.08
N GLU A 447 -40.79 31.33 28.51
CA GLU A 447 -41.95 30.87 27.71
C GLU A 447 -42.97 32.00 27.47
N ASN A 448 -43.07 32.90 28.36
CA ASN A 448 -43.96 34.06 28.22
C ASN A 448 -43.45 35.05 27.16
N GLU A 449 -42.13 35.24 27.04
CA GLU A 449 -41.48 36.09 26.03
C GLU A 449 -41.57 35.45 24.64
N LYS A 450 -41.45 34.07 24.55
CA LYS A 450 -41.69 33.36 23.32
C LYS A 450 -43.12 33.47 22.82
N ALA A 451 -44.09 33.43 23.74
CA ALA A 451 -45.51 33.56 23.39
C ALA A 451 -45.86 34.95 22.80
N MET A 452 -45.12 35.97 23.22
CA MET A 452 -45.32 37.36 22.70
C MET A 452 -44.70 37.56 21.30
N LEU A 453 -43.76 36.69 20.87
CA LEU A 453 -43.16 36.78 19.54
C LEU A 453 -44.10 36.45 18.39
N GLY A 454 -45.28 35.84 18.68
CA GLY A 454 -46.29 35.48 17.71
C GLY A 454 -45.93 34.20 16.89
N LYS A 455 -46.97 33.55 16.38
CA LYS A 455 -46.82 32.30 15.60
C LYS A 455 -46.02 32.49 14.31
N ASP A 456 -46.09 33.65 13.68
CA ASP A 456 -45.42 33.92 12.39
C ASP A 456 -43.90 34.06 12.57
N ALA A 457 -43.43 34.67 13.63
CA ALA A 457 -42.00 34.81 13.94
C ALA A 457 -41.37 33.46 14.33
N LEU A 458 -42.09 32.65 15.12
CA LEU A 458 -41.66 31.30 15.46
C LEU A 458 -41.68 30.39 14.23
N GLY A 459 -42.72 30.50 13.39
CA GLY A 459 -42.84 29.79 12.14
C GLY A 459 -41.71 30.13 11.15
N LYS A 460 -41.27 31.41 11.09
CA LYS A 460 -40.11 31.84 10.31
C LYS A 460 -38.81 31.15 10.78
N VAL A 461 -38.61 31.04 12.09
CA VAL A 461 -37.44 30.36 12.67
C VAL A 461 -37.48 28.87 12.37
N ASP A 462 -38.62 28.22 12.51
CA ASP A 462 -38.80 26.80 12.24
C ASP A 462 -38.61 26.47 10.76
N ALA A 463 -39.19 27.29 9.87
CA ALA A 463 -39.06 27.14 8.42
C ALA A 463 -37.60 27.29 7.96
N LEU A 464 -36.87 28.25 8.56
CA LEU A 464 -35.45 28.46 8.28
C LEU A 464 -34.62 27.29 8.78
N ALA A 465 -34.94 26.71 9.93
CA ALA A 465 -34.25 25.54 10.49
C ALA A 465 -34.40 24.29 9.61
N GLU A 466 -35.60 24.04 9.15
CA GLU A 466 -35.89 22.93 8.23
C GLU A 466 -35.17 23.09 6.89
N LYS A 467 -35.09 24.31 6.37
CA LYS A 467 -34.39 24.59 5.11
C LYS A 467 -32.86 24.36 5.25
N ILE A 468 -32.26 24.88 6.32
CA ILE A 468 -30.84 24.72 6.58
C ILE A 468 -30.49 23.24 6.83
N LYS A 469 -31.37 22.48 7.52
CA LYS A 469 -31.24 21.03 7.68
C LYS A 469 -31.24 20.31 6.33
N LYS A 470 -32.18 20.61 5.44
CA LYS A 470 -32.24 20.05 4.09
C LYS A 470 -31.00 20.38 3.26
N LEU A 471 -30.51 21.63 3.32
CA LEU A 471 -29.29 22.06 2.64
C LEU A 471 -28.06 21.33 3.16
N ALA A 472 -28.01 20.99 4.46
CA ALA A 472 -26.94 20.23 5.05
C ALA A 472 -26.99 18.75 4.66
N GLU A 473 -28.19 18.18 4.51
CA GLU A 473 -28.39 16.80 4.05
C GLU A 473 -28.03 16.66 2.56
N GLU A 474 -28.39 17.64 1.73
CA GLU A 474 -28.03 17.70 0.31
C GLU A 474 -26.52 17.85 0.08
N ALA A 475 -25.83 18.63 0.92
CA ALA A 475 -24.38 18.79 0.87
C ALA A 475 -23.62 17.51 1.27
N ASN A 476 -24.23 16.64 2.09
CA ASN A 476 -23.68 15.35 2.53
C ASN A 476 -24.11 14.16 1.65
N SER A 477 -25.00 14.38 0.66
CA SER A 477 -25.38 13.32 -0.27
C SER A 477 -24.29 13.09 -1.31
N PRO A 478 -23.79 11.87 -1.49
CA PRO A 478 -22.77 11.59 -2.50
C PRO A 478 -23.35 11.84 -3.90
N LYS A 479 -22.76 12.77 -4.65
CA LYS A 479 -23.02 12.89 -6.09
C LYS A 479 -22.53 11.62 -6.75
N THR A 480 -23.44 10.86 -7.33
CA THR A 480 -23.16 9.62 -8.06
C THR A 480 -22.20 9.90 -9.20
N GLY A 481 -20.98 9.37 -9.13
CA GLY A 481 -20.00 9.41 -10.22
C GLY A 481 -18.54 9.36 -9.81
N ASP A 482 -18.22 9.64 -8.55
CA ASP A 482 -16.83 9.52 -8.08
C ASP A 482 -16.83 8.78 -6.73
N THR A 483 -16.02 7.72 -6.65
CA THR A 483 -15.95 6.84 -5.48
C THR A 483 -15.14 7.44 -4.32
N SER A 484 -14.78 8.70 -4.40
CA SER A 484 -14.16 9.42 -3.30
C SER A 484 -15.24 10.27 -2.58
N ASN A 485 -15.75 9.75 -1.48
CA ASN A 485 -16.63 10.51 -0.59
C ASN A 485 -15.81 11.50 0.24
N PRO A 486 -15.83 12.82 -0.08
CA PRO A 486 -15.01 13.82 0.62
C PRO A 486 -15.32 13.92 2.11
N ALA A 487 -16.60 13.68 2.49
CA ALA A 487 -17.01 13.70 3.88
C ALA A 487 -16.42 12.54 4.70
N LEU A 488 -16.19 11.39 4.05
CA LEU A 488 -15.52 10.24 4.66
C LEU A 488 -14.04 10.55 4.93
N TRP A 489 -13.40 11.32 4.03
CA TRP A 489 -11.99 11.70 4.14
C TRP A 489 -11.73 12.71 5.26
N ILE A 490 -12.64 13.66 5.45
CA ILE A 490 -12.52 14.58 6.59
C ILE A 490 -12.68 13.81 7.91
N ALA A 491 -13.63 12.89 7.99
CA ALA A 491 -13.80 12.04 9.17
C ALA A 491 -12.60 11.12 9.38
N LEU A 492 -12.00 10.57 8.31
CA LEU A 492 -10.79 9.74 8.36
C LEU A 492 -9.54 10.57 8.68
N LEU A 493 -9.44 11.81 8.21
CA LEU A 493 -8.33 12.70 8.54
C LEU A 493 -8.32 13.04 10.03
N PHE A 494 -9.50 13.30 10.61
CA PHE A 494 -9.64 13.51 12.05
C PHE A 494 -9.36 12.23 12.85
N ILE A 495 -9.67 11.06 12.30
CA ILE A 495 -9.39 9.77 12.92
C ILE A 495 -7.91 9.38 12.74
N SER A 496 -7.31 9.61 11.56
CA SER A 496 -5.90 9.26 11.30
C SER A 496 -4.93 10.25 11.95
N GLY A 497 -5.24 11.54 11.93
CA GLY A 497 -4.49 12.57 12.67
C GLY A 497 -4.61 12.39 14.18
N GLY A 498 -5.77 11.93 14.65
CA GLY A 498 -6.01 11.62 16.05
C GLY A 498 -5.29 10.37 16.55
N ILE A 499 -5.08 9.38 15.68
CA ILE A 499 -4.39 8.12 16.04
C ILE A 499 -2.88 8.33 16.19
N VAL A 500 -2.27 9.26 15.42
CA VAL A 500 -0.83 9.54 15.55
C VAL A 500 -0.53 10.40 16.78
N THR A 501 -1.50 11.23 17.24
CA THR A 501 -1.33 12.06 18.44
C THR A 501 -2.00 11.47 19.69
N GLY A 502 -2.89 10.50 19.54
CA GLY A 502 -3.70 9.92 20.62
C GLY A 502 -3.06 8.76 21.38
N THR A 503 -1.90 8.23 20.94
CA THR A 503 -1.24 7.11 21.62
C THR A 503 -0.24 7.51 22.68
N THR A 504 -0.11 8.78 22.99
CA THR A 504 0.65 9.22 24.17
C THR A 504 -0.27 9.88 25.17
N VAL A 505 -0.39 9.24 26.31
CA VAL A 505 -0.95 9.75 27.58
C VAL A 505 -2.44 9.46 27.84
N VAL A 506 -2.78 8.23 28.15
CA VAL A 506 -3.61 7.97 29.32
C VAL A 506 -2.94 6.91 30.19
N GLY A 507 -1.85 7.28 30.80
CA GLY A 507 -1.34 6.61 31.98
C GLY A 507 -2.14 7.09 33.20
N LYS A 508 -3.19 6.39 33.56
CA LYS A 508 -3.83 6.56 34.86
C LYS A 508 -2.80 6.32 35.96
N LYS A 509 -2.31 7.37 36.59
CA LYS A 509 -1.66 7.26 37.90
C LYS A 509 -2.69 6.81 38.94
N LYS A 510 -2.74 5.53 39.20
CA LYS A 510 -3.30 4.98 40.44
C LYS A 510 -2.40 5.42 41.59
N LYS A 511 -2.83 6.39 42.36
CA LYS A 511 -2.29 6.62 43.71
C LYS A 511 -2.62 5.40 44.56
N ARG A 512 -1.65 4.57 44.87
CA ARG A 512 -1.68 3.68 46.03
C ARG A 512 -1.16 4.48 47.24
N SER A 513 -2.04 4.71 48.16
CA SER A 513 -1.66 4.98 49.55
C SER A 513 -1.18 3.67 50.15
N VAL A 514 -0.03 3.69 50.75
CA VAL A 514 0.37 2.68 51.74
C VAL A 514 0.87 3.40 52.95
N LYS A 515 0.39 2.94 54.03
CA LYS A 515 0.89 3.19 55.37
C LYS A 515 2.42 3.20 55.40
#